data_fa3fcebd692cd0fee86da7bfe0f38ca1
#
_entry.id   fa3fcebd692cd0fee86da7bfe0f38ca1
#
_cell.length_a   1.000
_cell.length_b   1.000
_cell.length_c   1.000
_cell.angle_alpha   90.00
_cell.angle_beta   90.00
_cell.angle_gamma   90.00
#
_symmetry.space_group_name_H-M   'P 1'
#
loop_
_entity.id
_entity.type
_entity.pdbx_description
1 polymer ?
#
loop_
_entity_poly.entity_id
_entity_poly.type
_entity_poly.pdbx_seq_one_letter_code
_entity_poly.pdbx_strand_id
1 'polypeptide(L)'
;MGTLEGRTALVTGGSRGIGLAIAQSLVARGARVVVTGRKPDALAEAVSALGGPELAVGVAGNAGDAEHRAEAVRTAVDTFGSLEMLVGNVGINPVYGPLVDLSLDGFRKILDTNVVGTLGLVQEAWRAWMAEHGGSVLVVASVAGLKASPMIGGYGVSKAALVNLVTQLAVELGPTVRVNAVAPAVVKTRFAGALYEGREAEAAAQYPAGRLGEPEDVGEAAAYLLGDGASWVTGQTLVLDGGALSRGPA
;
A
#
# COMPACT_ATOMS: atom_id res chain seq x y z
N MET A 1 -16.09 -13.87 7.24
CA MET A 1 -15.16 -12.71 7.24
C MET A 1 -15.78 -11.64 8.12
N GLY A 2 -14.98 -10.95 8.96
CA GLY A 2 -15.46 -9.85 9.78
C GLY A 2 -16.00 -8.70 8.91
N THR A 3 -16.99 -8.01 9.40
CA THR A 3 -17.52 -6.80 8.77
C THR A 3 -16.61 -5.60 9.11
N LEU A 4 -16.44 -4.68 8.17
CA LEU A 4 -15.79 -3.37 8.37
C LEU A 4 -16.83 -2.24 8.36
N GLU A 5 -18.09 -2.60 8.59
CA GLU A 5 -19.23 -1.70 8.53
C GLU A 5 -19.04 -0.49 9.44
N GLY A 6 -19.28 0.69 8.88
CA GLY A 6 -19.13 1.95 9.58
C GLY A 6 -17.67 2.47 9.74
N ARG A 7 -16.67 1.68 9.39
CA ARG A 7 -15.26 2.11 9.45
C ARG A 7 -14.84 2.89 8.22
N THR A 8 -13.89 3.79 8.39
CA THR A 8 -13.32 4.60 7.31
C THR A 8 -11.87 4.22 7.07
N ALA A 9 -11.50 4.10 5.80
CA ALA A 9 -10.13 3.88 5.36
C ALA A 9 -9.62 5.03 4.48
N LEU A 10 -8.35 5.38 4.64
CA LEU A 10 -7.61 6.20 3.68
C LEU A 10 -6.64 5.31 2.91
N VAL A 11 -6.80 5.25 1.58
CA VAL A 11 -5.95 4.43 0.69
C VAL A 11 -5.21 5.33 -0.29
N THR A 12 -3.88 5.44 -0.12
CA THR A 12 -3.08 6.25 -1.04
C THR A 12 -2.80 5.52 -2.34
N GLY A 13 -2.83 6.26 -3.47
CA GLY A 13 -2.69 5.64 -4.80
C GLY A 13 -3.85 4.70 -5.14
N GLY A 14 -5.05 4.98 -4.63
CA GLY A 14 -6.25 4.15 -4.77
C GLY A 14 -7.01 4.30 -6.09
N SER A 15 -6.49 5.08 -7.05
CA SER A 15 -7.17 5.28 -8.34
C SER A 15 -7.01 4.10 -9.32
N ARG A 16 -6.18 3.09 -9.03
CA ARG A 16 -5.95 1.91 -9.89
C ARG A 16 -5.10 0.84 -9.19
N GLY A 17 -5.00 -0.33 -9.84
CA GLY A 17 -4.10 -1.43 -9.45
C GLY A 17 -4.31 -1.86 -8.00
N ILE A 18 -3.22 -2.13 -7.28
CA ILE A 18 -3.26 -2.63 -5.90
C ILE A 18 -4.09 -1.72 -4.98
N GLY A 19 -3.87 -0.40 -5.04
CA GLY A 19 -4.61 0.53 -4.18
C GLY A 19 -6.11 0.52 -4.43
N LEU A 20 -6.54 0.43 -5.68
CA LEU A 20 -7.97 0.31 -6.02
C LEU A 20 -8.55 -1.03 -5.55
N ALA A 21 -7.85 -2.14 -5.77
CA ALA A 21 -8.30 -3.45 -5.30
C ALA A 21 -8.40 -3.53 -3.76
N ILE A 22 -7.48 -2.90 -3.04
CA ILE A 22 -7.58 -2.75 -1.58
C ILE A 22 -8.86 -1.98 -1.23
N ALA A 23 -9.09 -0.81 -1.85
CA ALA A 23 -10.30 -0.02 -1.60
C ALA A 23 -11.57 -0.80 -1.91
N GLN A 24 -11.61 -1.55 -3.01
CA GLN A 24 -12.74 -2.42 -3.36
C GLN A 24 -12.99 -3.51 -2.33
N SER A 25 -11.93 -4.20 -1.87
CA SER A 25 -12.04 -5.23 -0.82
C SER A 25 -12.56 -4.67 0.51
N LEU A 26 -12.20 -3.42 0.85
CA LEU A 26 -12.68 -2.76 2.06
C LEU A 26 -14.16 -2.34 1.91
N VAL A 27 -14.53 -1.74 0.79
CA VAL A 27 -15.93 -1.33 0.51
C VAL A 27 -16.85 -2.54 0.46
N ALA A 28 -16.44 -3.65 -0.15
CA ALA A 28 -17.20 -4.89 -0.19
C ALA A 28 -17.48 -5.49 1.21
N ARG A 29 -16.76 -5.01 2.24
CA ARG A 29 -16.95 -5.39 3.65
C ARG A 29 -17.66 -4.31 4.49
N GLY A 30 -18.19 -3.27 3.83
CA GLY A 30 -18.97 -2.22 4.46
C GLY A 30 -18.18 -1.00 4.92
N ALA A 31 -16.89 -0.90 4.58
CA ALA A 31 -16.10 0.29 4.87
C ALA A 31 -16.41 1.44 3.91
N ARG A 32 -16.21 2.68 4.37
CA ARG A 32 -16.11 3.87 3.53
C ARG A 32 -14.65 4.19 3.26
N VAL A 33 -14.33 4.75 2.10
CA VAL A 33 -12.94 4.94 1.71
C VAL A 33 -12.67 6.35 1.17
N VAL A 34 -11.54 6.94 1.58
CA VAL A 34 -10.93 8.05 0.88
C VAL A 34 -9.78 7.48 0.04
N VAL A 35 -9.78 7.77 -1.26
CA VAL A 35 -8.72 7.34 -2.17
C VAL A 35 -7.94 8.53 -2.69
N THR A 36 -6.61 8.43 -2.73
CA THR A 36 -5.80 9.51 -3.32
C THR A 36 -5.17 9.10 -4.63
N GLY A 37 -4.87 10.10 -5.46
CA GLY A 37 -4.20 9.91 -6.74
C GLY A 37 -3.87 11.25 -7.40
N ARG A 38 -3.02 11.24 -8.44
CA ARG A 38 -2.56 12.49 -9.07
C ARG A 38 -3.52 13.05 -10.12
N LYS A 39 -4.40 12.21 -10.67
CA LYS A 39 -5.27 12.59 -11.81
C LYS A 39 -6.72 12.62 -11.34
N PRO A 40 -7.39 13.78 -11.38
CA PRO A 40 -8.79 13.91 -10.97
C PRO A 40 -9.73 12.97 -11.70
N ASP A 41 -9.59 12.82 -13.02
CA ASP A 41 -10.47 11.96 -13.84
C ASP A 41 -10.37 10.49 -13.40
N ALA A 42 -9.15 9.98 -13.19
CA ALA A 42 -8.95 8.61 -12.73
C ALA A 42 -9.46 8.37 -11.28
N LEU A 43 -9.51 9.42 -10.46
CA LEU A 43 -10.12 9.35 -9.14
C LEU A 43 -11.65 9.34 -9.24
N ALA A 44 -12.24 10.13 -10.14
CA ALA A 44 -13.68 10.10 -10.37
C ALA A 44 -14.15 8.73 -10.87
N GLU A 45 -13.40 8.12 -11.79
CA GLU A 45 -13.65 6.75 -12.26
C GLU A 45 -13.55 5.73 -11.09
N ALA A 46 -12.52 5.86 -10.25
CA ALA A 46 -12.35 4.98 -9.08
C ALA A 46 -13.48 5.14 -8.07
N VAL A 47 -13.88 6.37 -7.74
CA VAL A 47 -15.01 6.64 -6.84
C VAL A 47 -16.31 6.03 -7.39
N SER A 48 -16.57 6.16 -8.69
CA SER A 48 -17.72 5.52 -9.34
C SER A 48 -17.67 3.99 -9.21
N ALA A 49 -16.49 3.39 -9.46
CA ALA A 49 -16.28 1.95 -9.34
C ALA A 49 -16.38 1.42 -7.90
N LEU A 50 -16.17 2.29 -6.91
CA LEU A 50 -16.30 2.00 -5.48
C LEU A 50 -17.73 2.21 -4.94
N GLY A 51 -18.70 2.52 -5.80
CA GLY A 51 -20.12 2.66 -5.42
C GLY A 51 -20.57 4.11 -5.22
N GLY A 52 -19.75 5.09 -5.60
CA GLY A 52 -20.12 6.51 -5.59
C GLY A 52 -19.80 7.26 -4.29
N PRO A 53 -20.23 8.52 -4.19
CA PRO A 53 -19.77 9.45 -3.15
C PRO A 53 -20.20 9.10 -1.73
N GLU A 54 -21.23 8.27 -1.56
CA GLU A 54 -21.65 7.78 -0.24
C GLU A 54 -20.66 6.79 0.37
N LEU A 55 -19.88 6.08 -0.46
CA LEU A 55 -18.93 5.06 -0.06
C LEU A 55 -17.47 5.47 -0.28
N ALA A 56 -17.21 6.37 -1.22
CA ALA A 56 -15.85 6.73 -1.59
C ALA A 56 -15.70 8.20 -1.96
N VAL A 57 -14.59 8.80 -1.55
CA VAL A 57 -14.20 10.17 -1.92
C VAL A 57 -12.78 10.18 -2.47
N GLY A 58 -12.56 10.95 -3.55
CA GLY A 58 -11.25 11.10 -4.19
C GLY A 58 -10.57 12.40 -3.80
N VAL A 59 -9.31 12.35 -3.36
CA VAL A 59 -8.48 13.53 -3.10
C VAL A 59 -7.29 13.55 -4.06
N ALA A 60 -7.27 14.55 -4.94
CA ALA A 60 -6.24 14.67 -5.97
C ALA A 60 -4.98 15.36 -5.43
N GLY A 61 -3.79 14.74 -5.61
CA GLY A 61 -2.54 15.35 -5.19
C GLY A 61 -1.34 14.40 -5.26
N ASN A 62 -0.20 14.91 -4.81
CA ASN A 62 1.05 14.16 -4.78
C ASN A 62 1.33 13.67 -3.36
N ALA A 63 1.47 12.36 -3.17
CA ALA A 63 1.75 11.74 -1.86
C ALA A 63 3.07 12.21 -1.21
N GLY A 64 4.01 12.74 -1.99
CA GLY A 64 5.23 13.38 -1.49
C GLY A 64 4.99 14.75 -0.83
N ASP A 65 3.83 15.37 -1.08
CA ASP A 65 3.46 16.68 -0.55
C ASP A 65 2.83 16.55 0.84
N ALA A 66 3.33 17.32 1.80
CA ALA A 66 2.84 17.30 3.17
C ALA A 66 1.41 17.87 3.28
N GLU A 67 1.10 18.94 2.54
CA GLU A 67 -0.22 19.55 2.55
C GLU A 67 -1.27 18.58 2.00
N HIS A 68 -0.95 17.86 0.92
CA HIS A 68 -1.84 16.85 0.36
C HIS A 68 -2.09 15.69 1.34
N ARG A 69 -1.06 15.23 2.07
CA ARG A 69 -1.25 14.18 3.09
C ARG A 69 -2.19 14.64 4.20
N ALA A 70 -1.98 15.85 4.70
CA ALA A 70 -2.85 16.44 5.72
C ALA A 70 -4.29 16.65 5.21
N GLU A 71 -4.46 17.10 3.96
CA GLU A 71 -5.77 17.22 3.31
C GLU A 71 -6.49 15.88 3.20
N ALA A 72 -5.81 14.85 2.74
CA ALA A 72 -6.40 13.51 2.58
C ALA A 72 -6.88 12.93 3.93
N VAL A 73 -6.11 13.12 4.99
CA VAL A 73 -6.47 12.70 6.35
C VAL A 73 -7.67 13.50 6.87
N ARG A 74 -7.65 14.83 6.72
CA ARG A 74 -8.79 15.67 7.10
C ARG A 74 -10.05 15.28 6.36
N THR A 75 -9.96 15.06 5.04
CA THR A 75 -11.12 14.65 4.23
C THR A 75 -11.76 13.38 4.78
N ALA A 76 -10.98 12.40 5.25
CA ALA A 76 -11.53 11.18 5.83
C ALA A 76 -12.33 11.48 7.11
N VAL A 77 -11.76 12.26 8.01
CA VAL A 77 -12.41 12.61 9.29
C VAL A 77 -13.61 13.52 9.05
N ASP A 78 -13.49 14.56 8.23
CA ASP A 78 -14.55 15.53 8.00
C ASP A 78 -15.73 14.96 7.22
N THR A 79 -15.48 14.05 6.25
CA THR A 79 -16.53 13.50 5.42
C THR A 79 -17.24 12.31 6.07
N PHE A 80 -16.47 11.42 6.70
CA PHE A 80 -16.98 10.15 7.21
C PHE A 80 -17.00 10.06 8.75
N GLY A 81 -16.46 11.05 9.44
CA GLY A 81 -16.47 11.14 10.91
C GLY A 81 -15.42 10.31 11.61
N SER A 82 -14.54 9.58 10.86
CA SER A 82 -13.56 8.68 11.46
C SER A 82 -12.40 8.32 10.52
N LEU A 83 -11.32 7.70 11.04
CA LEU A 83 -10.22 7.14 10.27
C LEU A 83 -9.59 5.95 11.01
N GLU A 84 -10.22 4.78 10.91
CA GLU A 84 -9.75 3.56 11.60
C GLU A 84 -8.69 2.80 10.82
N MET A 85 -8.62 2.99 9.49
CA MET A 85 -7.73 2.22 8.63
C MET A 85 -6.92 3.13 7.71
N LEU A 86 -5.60 2.92 7.69
CA LEU A 86 -4.69 3.67 6.83
C LEU A 86 -3.90 2.72 5.93
N VAL A 87 -3.86 3.02 4.62
CA VAL A 87 -3.09 2.25 3.65
C VAL A 87 -2.06 3.14 2.95
N GLY A 88 -0.78 2.95 3.31
CA GLY A 88 0.38 3.52 2.63
C GLY A 88 0.76 2.67 1.42
N ASN A 89 0.12 2.90 0.27
CA ASN A 89 0.34 2.09 -0.93
C ASN A 89 1.21 2.80 -1.99
N VAL A 90 1.34 4.12 -1.96
CA VAL A 90 2.13 4.84 -2.96
C VAL A 90 3.60 4.43 -2.92
N GLY A 91 4.14 4.17 -4.10
CA GLY A 91 5.57 3.93 -4.31
C GLY A 91 5.98 4.25 -5.73
N ILE A 92 7.20 4.74 -5.89
CA ILE A 92 7.81 5.03 -7.18
C ILE A 92 9.10 4.25 -7.38
N ASN A 93 9.39 3.94 -8.63
CA ASN A 93 10.69 3.44 -9.09
C ASN A 93 11.03 4.09 -10.44
N PRO A 94 11.50 5.34 -10.45
CA PRO A 94 11.75 6.08 -11.68
C PRO A 94 13.07 5.72 -12.34
N VAL A 95 13.92 4.90 -11.71
CA VAL A 95 15.26 4.57 -12.20
C VAL A 95 15.42 3.07 -12.34
N TYR A 96 15.98 2.66 -13.48
CA TYR A 96 16.31 1.27 -13.77
C TYR A 96 17.78 1.18 -14.17
N GLY A 97 18.58 0.41 -13.45
CA GLY A 97 20.01 0.23 -13.69
C GLY A 97 20.76 -0.26 -12.45
N PRO A 98 22.07 -0.54 -12.58
CA PRO A 98 22.92 -0.93 -11.46
C PRO A 98 22.89 0.11 -10.35
N LEU A 99 22.90 -0.33 -9.10
CA LEU A 99 22.83 0.56 -7.94
C LEU A 99 24.04 1.53 -7.86
N VAL A 100 25.20 1.08 -8.33
CA VAL A 100 26.42 1.88 -8.34
C VAL A 100 26.36 3.08 -9.29
N ASP A 101 25.49 3.02 -10.30
CA ASP A 101 25.29 4.08 -11.30
C ASP A 101 24.06 4.96 -10.98
N LEU A 102 23.31 4.62 -9.92
CA LEU A 102 22.12 5.36 -9.53
C LEU A 102 22.49 6.77 -9.04
N SER A 103 21.92 7.80 -9.65
CA SER A 103 22.13 9.16 -9.16
C SER A 103 21.60 9.33 -7.74
N LEU A 104 22.36 10.04 -6.90
CA LEU A 104 21.94 10.28 -5.51
C LEU A 104 20.63 11.07 -5.43
N ASP A 105 20.35 11.95 -6.38
CA ASP A 105 19.08 12.67 -6.43
C ASP A 105 17.90 11.76 -6.80
N GLY A 106 18.10 10.83 -7.73
CA GLY A 106 17.12 9.76 -8.02
C GLY A 106 16.86 8.89 -6.79
N PHE A 107 17.92 8.54 -6.06
CA PHE A 107 17.80 7.75 -4.83
C PHE A 107 17.06 8.52 -3.72
N ARG A 108 17.42 9.78 -3.48
CA ARG A 108 16.70 10.65 -2.53
C ARG A 108 15.22 10.73 -2.86
N LYS A 109 14.86 10.95 -4.13
CA LYS A 109 13.47 11.01 -4.57
C LYS A 109 12.68 9.72 -4.30
N ILE A 110 13.35 8.56 -4.47
CA ILE A 110 12.74 7.26 -4.12
C ILE A 110 12.48 7.19 -2.60
N LEU A 111 13.47 7.52 -1.78
CA LEU A 111 13.34 7.50 -0.32
C LEU A 111 12.31 8.52 0.17
N ASP A 112 12.34 9.73 -0.34
CA ASP A 112 11.39 10.78 0.04
C ASP A 112 9.95 10.39 -0.24
N THR A 113 9.69 9.84 -1.43
CA THR A 113 8.32 9.43 -1.77
C THR A 113 7.89 8.17 -1.03
N ASN A 114 8.74 7.12 -1.07
CA ASN A 114 8.33 5.80 -0.60
C ASN A 114 8.40 5.69 0.94
N VAL A 115 9.39 6.30 1.58
CA VAL A 115 9.64 6.13 3.02
C VAL A 115 9.17 7.35 3.80
N VAL A 116 9.73 8.53 3.51
CA VAL A 116 9.39 9.77 4.23
C VAL A 116 7.90 10.11 4.05
N GLY A 117 7.39 9.98 2.81
CA GLY A 117 5.97 10.19 2.51
C GLY A 117 5.05 9.24 3.28
N THR A 118 5.43 7.96 3.41
CA THR A 118 4.66 6.98 4.18
C THR A 118 4.70 7.28 5.68
N LEU A 119 5.87 7.60 6.23
CA LEU A 119 5.97 8.00 7.64
C LEU A 119 5.15 9.26 7.93
N GLY A 120 5.28 10.30 7.08
CA GLY A 120 4.51 11.52 7.23
C GLY A 120 3.00 11.29 7.20
N LEU A 121 2.53 10.38 6.32
CA LEU A 121 1.11 10.01 6.28
C LEU A 121 0.63 9.34 7.58
N VAL A 122 1.43 8.42 8.15
CA VAL A 122 1.13 7.78 9.44
C VAL A 122 1.08 8.83 10.56
N GLN A 123 2.02 9.78 10.56
CA GLN A 123 2.05 10.87 11.54
C GLN A 123 0.80 11.76 11.47
N GLU A 124 0.32 12.08 10.26
CA GLU A 124 -0.91 12.86 10.10
C GLU A 124 -2.14 12.09 10.61
N ALA A 125 -2.27 10.80 10.24
CA ALA A 125 -3.37 9.97 10.73
C ALA A 125 -3.33 9.77 12.26
N TRP A 126 -2.14 9.60 12.82
CA TRP A 126 -1.93 9.52 14.26
C TRP A 126 -2.44 10.78 14.98
N ARG A 127 -1.99 11.96 14.54
CA ARG A 127 -2.36 13.24 15.17
C ARG A 127 -3.84 13.57 15.02
N ALA A 128 -4.42 13.25 13.87
CA ALA A 128 -5.80 13.62 13.56
C ALA A 128 -6.84 12.69 14.17
N TRP A 129 -6.49 11.42 14.39
CA TRP A 129 -7.49 10.41 14.80
C TRP A 129 -6.93 9.27 15.64
N MET A 130 -5.90 8.55 15.17
CA MET A 130 -5.54 7.24 15.70
C MET A 130 -4.96 7.27 17.11
N ALA A 131 -4.38 8.38 17.54
CA ALA A 131 -3.84 8.53 18.90
C ALA A 131 -4.92 8.33 19.98
N GLU A 132 -6.13 8.81 19.72
CA GLU A 132 -7.23 8.77 20.68
C GLU A 132 -8.21 7.62 20.44
N HIS A 133 -8.36 7.18 19.18
CA HIS A 133 -9.41 6.25 18.79
C HIS A 133 -8.87 4.87 18.36
N GLY A 134 -7.55 4.75 18.21
CA GLY A 134 -6.95 3.51 17.72
C GLY A 134 -7.12 3.30 16.21
N GLY A 135 -6.71 2.11 15.76
CA GLY A 135 -6.88 1.75 14.36
C GLY A 135 -5.89 0.70 13.85
N SER A 136 -5.77 0.65 12.54
CA SER A 136 -4.83 -0.24 11.86
C SER A 136 -4.18 0.42 10.65
N VAL A 137 -2.88 0.22 10.50
CA VAL A 137 -2.07 0.74 9.40
C VAL A 137 -1.54 -0.43 8.56
N LEU A 138 -1.66 -0.34 7.26
CA LEU A 138 -1.07 -1.25 6.30
C LEU A 138 -0.12 -0.51 5.37
N VAL A 139 1.08 -1.04 5.20
CA VAL A 139 2.07 -0.52 4.25
C VAL A 139 2.28 -1.52 3.11
N VAL A 140 2.18 -1.07 1.87
CA VAL A 140 2.49 -1.90 0.72
C VAL A 140 4.00 -1.84 0.46
N ALA A 141 4.72 -2.84 0.96
CA ALA A 141 6.14 -3.07 0.72
C ALA A 141 6.38 -3.76 -0.65
N SER A 142 7.29 -4.70 -0.73
CA SER A 142 7.55 -5.55 -1.90
C SER A 142 8.52 -6.66 -1.52
N VAL A 143 8.50 -7.80 -2.21
CA VAL A 143 9.57 -8.80 -2.14
C VAL A 143 10.94 -8.23 -2.49
N ALA A 144 11.01 -7.14 -3.25
CA ALA A 144 12.25 -6.42 -3.53
C ALA A 144 12.90 -5.82 -2.27
N GLY A 145 12.16 -5.65 -1.19
CA GLY A 145 12.70 -5.27 0.13
C GLY A 145 13.19 -6.44 0.98
N LEU A 146 12.91 -7.68 0.56
CA LEU A 146 13.25 -8.90 1.31
C LEU A 146 14.39 -9.69 0.67
N LYS A 147 14.65 -9.45 -0.61
CA LYS A 147 15.76 -10.06 -1.34
C LYS A 147 16.42 -9.05 -2.29
N ALA A 148 17.64 -9.35 -2.72
CA ALA A 148 18.28 -8.57 -3.77
C ALA A 148 17.44 -8.55 -5.05
N SER A 149 17.26 -7.36 -5.61
CA SER A 149 16.53 -7.14 -6.86
C SER A 149 17.40 -6.31 -7.79
N PRO A 150 18.25 -6.96 -8.62
CA PRO A 150 19.13 -6.28 -9.56
C PRO A 150 18.36 -5.29 -10.42
N MET A 151 19.04 -4.21 -10.86
CA MET A 151 18.49 -3.15 -11.70
C MET A 151 17.44 -2.24 -11.05
N ILE A 152 16.87 -2.63 -9.91
CA ILE A 152 15.92 -1.82 -9.12
C ILE A 152 16.36 -1.68 -7.65
N GLY A 153 17.68 -1.71 -7.41
CA GLY A 153 18.25 -1.75 -6.07
C GLY A 153 17.83 -0.57 -5.18
N GLY A 154 17.73 0.65 -5.73
CA GLY A 154 17.27 1.82 -4.97
C GLY A 154 15.81 1.68 -4.48
N TYR A 155 14.95 1.12 -5.31
CA TYR A 155 13.59 0.76 -4.91
C TYR A 155 13.61 -0.34 -3.84
N GLY A 156 14.41 -1.40 -4.02
CA GLY A 156 14.56 -2.48 -3.04
C GLY A 156 14.95 -1.95 -1.66
N VAL A 157 15.96 -1.05 -1.59
CA VAL A 157 16.36 -0.40 -0.34
C VAL A 157 15.19 0.36 0.30
N SER A 158 14.42 1.12 -0.49
CA SER A 158 13.26 1.84 0.04
C SER A 158 12.18 0.90 0.60
N LYS A 159 11.98 -0.26 -0.03
CA LYS A 159 10.99 -1.26 0.43
C LYS A 159 11.48 -2.03 1.66
N ALA A 160 12.79 -2.28 1.79
CA ALA A 160 13.39 -2.80 3.02
C ALA A 160 13.25 -1.82 4.19
N ALA A 161 13.45 -0.52 3.91
CA ALA A 161 13.21 0.53 4.92
C ALA A 161 11.75 0.55 5.39
N LEU A 162 10.76 0.35 4.50
CA LEU A 162 9.35 0.26 4.88
C LEU A 162 9.07 -0.96 5.75
N VAL A 163 9.67 -2.12 5.47
CA VAL A 163 9.54 -3.32 6.30
C VAL A 163 10.03 -3.04 7.73
N ASN A 164 11.19 -2.41 7.87
CA ASN A 164 11.70 -2.04 9.19
C ASN A 164 10.84 -0.94 9.85
N LEU A 165 10.40 0.06 9.11
CA LEU A 165 9.52 1.14 9.60
C LEU A 165 8.23 0.57 10.22
N VAL A 166 7.63 -0.44 9.60
CA VAL A 166 6.45 -1.13 10.13
C VAL A 166 6.73 -1.77 11.48
N THR A 167 7.90 -2.40 11.65
CA THR A 167 8.30 -3.01 12.92
C THR A 167 8.46 -1.97 14.03
N GLN A 168 9.10 -0.82 13.73
CA GLN A 168 9.27 0.26 14.70
C GLN A 168 7.91 0.85 15.11
N LEU A 169 7.08 1.23 14.12
CA LEU A 169 5.76 1.82 14.36
C LEU A 169 4.83 0.86 15.13
N ALA A 170 4.91 -0.44 14.89
CA ALA A 170 4.09 -1.42 15.61
C ALA A 170 4.38 -1.42 17.13
N VAL A 171 5.64 -1.20 17.50
CA VAL A 171 6.05 -1.11 18.92
C VAL A 171 5.66 0.24 19.51
N GLU A 172 5.91 1.33 18.76
CA GLU A 172 5.68 2.69 19.26
C GLU A 172 4.20 3.06 19.38
N LEU A 173 3.35 2.55 18.46
CA LEU A 173 1.92 2.89 18.41
C LEU A 173 1.02 1.87 19.13
N GLY A 174 1.59 0.74 19.56
CA GLY A 174 0.86 -0.23 20.38
C GLY A 174 0.60 0.28 21.80
N PRO A 175 -0.46 -0.20 22.47
CA PRO A 175 -1.44 -1.20 22.01
C PRO A 175 -2.59 -0.60 21.16
N THR A 176 -2.57 0.72 20.90
CA THR A 176 -3.69 1.46 20.32
C THR A 176 -3.84 1.19 18.82
N VAL A 177 -2.72 1.10 18.09
CA VAL A 177 -2.72 0.93 16.63
C VAL A 177 -1.88 -0.29 16.25
N ARG A 178 -2.44 -1.16 15.40
CA ARG A 178 -1.69 -2.24 14.75
C ARG A 178 -1.06 -1.73 13.46
N VAL A 179 0.18 -2.10 13.20
CA VAL A 179 0.90 -1.70 11.98
C VAL A 179 1.48 -2.93 11.31
N ASN A 180 1.09 -3.20 10.07
CA ASN A 180 1.57 -4.35 9.30
C ASN A 180 1.94 -3.95 7.87
N ALA A 181 2.62 -4.83 7.17
CA ALA A 181 2.90 -4.69 5.75
C ALA A 181 2.43 -5.91 4.94
N VAL A 182 2.17 -5.68 3.68
CA VAL A 182 2.18 -6.73 2.65
C VAL A 182 3.40 -6.54 1.75
N ALA A 183 4.02 -7.65 1.33
CA ALA A 183 5.15 -7.65 0.42
C ALA A 183 4.81 -8.44 -0.86
N PRO A 184 4.13 -7.82 -1.84
CA PRO A 184 3.80 -8.47 -3.08
C PRO A 184 5.04 -8.72 -3.94
N ALA A 185 4.99 -9.83 -4.72
CA ALA A 185 5.85 -10.04 -5.87
C ALA A 185 5.27 -9.32 -7.10
N VAL A 186 5.41 -9.89 -8.31
CA VAL A 186 4.83 -9.29 -9.51
C VAL A 186 3.32 -9.49 -9.50
N VAL A 187 2.61 -8.36 -9.41
CA VAL A 187 1.16 -8.27 -9.52
C VAL A 187 0.80 -7.59 -10.83
N LYS A 188 -0.19 -8.11 -11.55
CA LYS A 188 -0.63 -7.59 -12.86
C LYS A 188 -1.22 -6.19 -12.72
N THR A 189 -0.34 -5.23 -12.84
CA THR A 189 -0.66 -3.80 -12.78
C THR A 189 0.12 -3.04 -13.83
N ARG A 190 -0.35 -1.86 -14.21
CA ARG A 190 0.41 -0.96 -15.10
C ARG A 190 1.81 -0.62 -14.54
N PHE A 191 2.00 -0.61 -13.24
CA PHE A 191 3.29 -0.35 -12.61
C PHE A 191 4.30 -1.46 -12.89
N ALA A 192 3.85 -2.70 -12.92
CA ALA A 192 4.69 -3.88 -13.13
C ALA A 192 4.71 -4.36 -14.59
N GLY A 193 3.98 -3.72 -15.52
CA GLY A 193 3.78 -4.17 -16.90
C GLY A 193 5.08 -4.55 -17.62
N ALA A 194 6.12 -3.75 -17.49
CA ALA A 194 7.45 -4.03 -18.08
C ALA A 194 8.07 -5.36 -17.62
N LEU A 195 7.61 -5.95 -16.52
CA LEU A 195 8.13 -7.20 -15.98
C LEU A 195 7.49 -8.46 -16.61
N TYR A 196 6.29 -8.33 -17.19
CA TYR A 196 5.53 -9.50 -17.67
C TYR A 196 4.83 -9.30 -19.02
N GLU A 197 4.54 -8.07 -19.47
CA GLU A 197 3.86 -7.84 -20.74
C GLU A 197 4.63 -8.48 -21.92
N GLY A 198 3.91 -9.25 -22.74
CA GLY A 198 4.47 -10.02 -23.85
C GLY A 198 5.16 -11.34 -23.47
N ARG A 199 5.34 -11.65 -22.16
CA ARG A 199 5.96 -12.88 -21.65
C ARG A 199 5.32 -13.42 -20.38
N GLU A 200 4.01 -13.24 -20.24
CA GLU A 200 3.29 -13.57 -19.00
C GLU A 200 3.43 -15.03 -18.59
N ALA A 201 3.34 -15.97 -19.56
CA ALA A 201 3.50 -17.40 -19.30
C ALA A 201 4.89 -17.75 -18.76
N GLU A 202 5.95 -17.14 -19.31
CA GLU A 202 7.33 -17.32 -18.86
C GLU A 202 7.50 -16.75 -17.44
N ALA A 203 6.96 -15.55 -17.19
CA ALA A 203 6.99 -14.94 -15.89
C ALA A 203 6.22 -15.77 -14.85
N ALA A 204 5.02 -16.28 -15.20
CA ALA A 204 4.19 -17.12 -14.34
C ALA A 204 4.86 -18.45 -13.96
N ALA A 205 5.63 -19.05 -14.87
CA ALA A 205 6.35 -20.30 -14.62
C ALA A 205 7.41 -20.19 -13.50
N GLN A 206 7.80 -18.97 -13.13
CA GLN A 206 8.73 -18.73 -12.04
C GLN A 206 8.07 -18.82 -10.65
N TYR A 207 6.74 -18.86 -10.59
CA TYR A 207 5.96 -18.91 -9.36
C TYR A 207 5.43 -20.31 -9.10
N PRO A 208 5.65 -20.92 -7.92
CA PRO A 208 5.04 -22.20 -7.55
C PRO A 208 3.51 -22.23 -7.71
N ALA A 209 2.84 -21.08 -7.50
CA ALA A 209 1.40 -20.95 -7.71
C ALA A 209 0.96 -21.01 -9.19
N GLY A 210 1.92 -21.05 -10.15
CA GLY A 210 1.65 -21.16 -11.58
C GLY A 210 1.04 -19.93 -12.24
N ARG A 211 0.97 -18.81 -11.52
CA ARG A 211 0.43 -17.53 -12.03
C ARG A 211 1.12 -16.34 -11.40
N LEU A 212 0.99 -15.20 -12.04
CA LEU A 212 1.29 -13.90 -11.40
C LEU A 212 0.19 -13.54 -10.41
N GLY A 213 0.51 -12.63 -9.49
CA GLY A 213 -0.47 -12.06 -8.58
C GLY A 213 -1.47 -11.16 -9.34
N GLU A 214 -2.71 -11.17 -8.88
CA GLU A 214 -3.73 -10.20 -9.27
C GLU A 214 -3.86 -9.12 -8.18
N PRO A 215 -4.32 -7.90 -8.50
CA PRO A 215 -4.54 -6.86 -7.51
C PRO A 215 -5.46 -7.31 -6.37
N GLU A 216 -6.43 -8.16 -6.66
CA GLU A 216 -7.40 -8.72 -5.71
C GLU A 216 -6.74 -9.62 -4.67
N ASP A 217 -5.66 -10.34 -5.00
CA ASP A 217 -4.90 -11.13 -4.02
C ASP A 217 -4.34 -10.24 -2.90
N VAL A 218 -3.92 -9.02 -3.27
CA VAL A 218 -3.43 -8.03 -2.29
C VAL A 218 -4.59 -7.37 -1.54
N GLY A 219 -5.71 -7.11 -2.23
CA GLY A 219 -6.92 -6.55 -1.64
C GLY A 219 -7.46 -7.40 -0.49
N GLU A 220 -7.56 -8.72 -0.70
CA GLU A 220 -8.05 -9.67 0.29
C GLU A 220 -7.12 -9.76 1.52
N ALA A 221 -5.81 -9.83 1.29
CA ALA A 221 -4.82 -9.84 2.37
C ALA A 221 -4.83 -8.52 3.17
N ALA A 222 -5.01 -7.39 2.49
CA ALA A 222 -5.12 -6.08 3.12
C ALA A 222 -6.36 -5.99 4.02
N ALA A 223 -7.51 -6.44 3.53
CA ALA A 223 -8.75 -6.44 4.32
C ALA A 223 -8.64 -7.33 5.57
N TYR A 224 -7.95 -8.48 5.49
CA TYR A 224 -7.65 -9.29 6.67
C TYR A 224 -6.78 -8.54 7.67
N LEU A 225 -5.65 -7.98 7.25
CA LEU A 225 -4.70 -7.32 8.15
C LEU A 225 -5.26 -6.03 8.78
N LEU A 226 -6.15 -5.33 8.10
CA LEU A 226 -6.81 -4.14 8.61
C LEU A 226 -8.00 -4.46 9.52
N GLY A 227 -8.62 -5.62 9.36
CA GLY A 227 -9.80 -6.05 10.11
C GLY A 227 -9.49 -6.70 11.45
N ASP A 228 -10.55 -7.04 12.20
CA ASP A 228 -10.47 -7.62 13.55
C ASP A 228 -9.93 -9.05 13.55
N GLY A 229 -10.01 -9.76 12.42
CA GLY A 229 -9.41 -11.09 12.26
C GLY A 229 -7.88 -11.09 12.46
N ALA A 230 -7.23 -9.92 12.35
CA ALA A 230 -5.81 -9.73 12.58
C ALA A 230 -5.50 -9.04 13.93
N SER A 231 -6.39 -9.14 14.92
CA SER A 231 -6.25 -8.45 16.23
C SER A 231 -4.97 -8.82 17.00
N TRP A 232 -4.39 -9.99 16.73
CA TRP A 232 -3.12 -10.45 17.31
C TRP A 232 -1.94 -10.37 16.34
N VAL A 233 -2.10 -9.59 15.24
CA VAL A 233 -1.07 -9.42 14.19
C VAL A 233 -0.66 -7.95 14.15
N THR A 234 0.57 -7.67 14.56
CA THR A 234 1.21 -6.35 14.44
C THR A 234 2.72 -6.50 14.22
N GLY A 235 3.36 -5.56 13.53
CA GLY A 235 4.78 -5.60 13.20
C GLY A 235 5.15 -6.63 12.12
N GLN A 236 4.15 -7.24 11.45
CA GLN A 236 4.38 -8.32 10.51
C GLN A 236 4.40 -7.85 9.06
N THR A 237 5.20 -8.54 8.25
CA THR A 237 5.18 -8.38 6.79
C THR A 237 4.68 -9.69 6.18
N LEU A 238 3.46 -9.65 5.64
CA LEU A 238 2.87 -10.78 4.93
C LEU A 238 3.36 -10.81 3.48
N VAL A 239 4.09 -11.85 3.13
CA VAL A 239 4.61 -12.04 1.75
C VAL A 239 3.51 -12.60 0.87
N LEU A 240 3.28 -11.93 -0.28
CA LEU A 240 2.27 -12.32 -1.27
C LEU A 240 2.98 -12.55 -2.62
N ASP A 241 3.59 -13.70 -2.78
CA ASP A 241 4.56 -13.95 -3.84
C ASP A 241 4.34 -15.25 -4.63
N GLY A 242 3.21 -15.92 -4.43
CA GLY A 242 2.94 -17.19 -5.07
C GLY A 242 4.01 -18.27 -4.81
N GLY A 243 4.79 -18.14 -3.73
CA GLY A 243 5.86 -19.05 -3.34
C GLY A 243 7.23 -18.74 -3.96
N ALA A 244 7.39 -17.58 -4.62
CA ALA A 244 8.65 -17.26 -5.33
C ALA A 244 9.88 -17.19 -4.42
N LEU A 245 9.73 -16.72 -3.17
CA LEU A 245 10.85 -16.67 -2.20
C LEU A 245 11.17 -18.04 -1.58
N SER A 246 10.21 -18.96 -1.59
CA SER A 246 10.39 -20.31 -1.03
C SER A 246 11.01 -21.28 -2.04
N ARG A 247 11.15 -20.87 -3.31
CA ARG A 247 11.78 -21.68 -4.35
C ARG A 247 13.29 -21.71 -4.10
N GLY A 248 13.84 -22.90 -3.83
CA GLY A 248 15.28 -23.11 -3.75
C GLY A 248 15.97 -22.77 -5.08
N PRO A 249 17.31 -22.67 -5.08
CA PRO A 249 18.07 -22.54 -6.32
C PRO A 249 17.75 -23.73 -7.23
N ALA A 250 17.44 -23.43 -8.50
CA ALA A 250 17.22 -24.40 -9.55
C ALA A 250 18.55 -25.06 -9.94
#